data_e47094103a6d1d800706a8b37a5b3b47
#
_entry.id   e47094103a6d1d800706a8b37a5b3b47
#
_cell.length_a   1.000
_cell.length_b   1.000
_cell.length_c   1.000
_cell.angle_alpha   90.00
_cell.angle_beta   90.00
_cell.angle_gamma   90.00
#
_symmetry.space_group_name_H-M   'P 1'
#
loop_
_entity.id
_entity.type
_entity.pdbx_description
1 polymer ?
#
loop_
_entity_poly.entity_id
_entity_poly.type
_entity_poly.pdbx_seq_one_letter_code
_entity_poly.pdbx_strand_id
1 'polypeptide(L)'
;MCPACIATAALIVAGATSGGGLAALALKTLRGTRGAKETTMPNHTIVSRAEWLEARRAHLAREKEFTRLRDRLSAERRALPWVRVDKAYVFEGPAGAVTLAGLFDGRSQLIVYHFMFGPGWEEGCPSCSFLSDHIDGAAVHLAQRDATLVAVSRAPLPRIEAFKRRMGWRFTWVSSHGTDFNFDYHVSFAKDEVAKGAVEYNFAPREFPSEEAPGVSVFHKDARGDVFHTYSAYARGLDLLIGAYNYLDLVPKGRDEDALAFTMAWVRHHDRY
;
A
#
# COMPACT_ATOMS: atom_id res chain seq x y z
N MET A 1 1.76 4.01 6.80
CA MET A 1 3.14 4.53 6.90
C MET A 1 4.06 3.34 7.01
N CYS A 2 5.00 3.19 6.12
CA CYS A 2 5.96 2.08 6.18
C CYS A 2 7.37 2.64 6.39
N PRO A 3 7.91 2.64 7.62
CA PRO A 3 9.30 3.01 7.89
C PRO A 3 10.33 1.99 7.41
N ALA A 4 9.90 0.83 6.92
CA ALA A 4 10.80 -0.29 6.57
C ALA A 4 11.76 -0.02 5.41
N CYS A 5 11.55 1.05 4.63
CA CYS A 5 12.45 1.37 3.52
C CYS A 5 13.71 2.14 3.93
N ILE A 6 13.92 2.42 5.23
CA ILE A 6 14.99 3.33 5.69
C ILE A 6 16.13 2.62 6.41
N ALA A 7 16.00 1.35 6.76
CA ALA A 7 16.98 0.68 7.63
C ALA A 7 18.26 0.15 6.95
N THR A 8 18.59 0.58 5.72
CA THR A 8 19.79 0.01 5.01
C THR A 8 20.90 1.03 4.73
N ALA A 9 20.88 2.23 5.31
CA ALA A 9 21.91 3.23 5.04
C ALA A 9 22.47 3.92 6.30
N ALA A 10 22.98 3.19 7.27
CA ALA A 10 23.89 3.77 8.25
C ALA A 10 24.62 2.67 9.03
N LEU A 11 25.76 2.24 8.55
CA LEU A 11 26.89 1.74 9.40
C LEU A 11 28.12 1.42 8.52
N ILE A 12 28.80 2.45 8.08
CA ILE A 12 30.25 2.39 7.77
C ILE A 12 30.84 3.74 8.18
N VAL A 13 31.44 3.83 9.34
CA VAL A 13 32.61 4.68 9.58
C VAL A 13 33.40 4.15 10.78
N ALA A 14 34.59 3.71 10.46
CA ALA A 14 35.88 3.96 11.06
C ALA A 14 36.24 3.37 12.43
N GLY A 15 37.42 2.79 12.41
CA GLY A 15 38.33 2.79 13.55
C GLY A 15 39.39 1.71 13.49
N ALA A 16 40.45 1.93 12.74
CA ALA A 16 41.68 1.18 12.88
C ALA A 16 42.46 1.68 14.13
N THR A 17 42.90 0.79 15.01
CA THR A 17 44.23 0.87 15.66
C THR A 17 44.64 -0.49 16.23
N SER A 18 45.88 -0.78 15.99
CA SER A 18 46.80 -1.83 16.33
C SER A 18 46.82 -2.39 17.74
N GLY A 19 47.17 -3.69 17.86
CA GLY A 19 47.76 -4.24 19.09
C GLY A 19 47.59 -5.75 19.19
N GLY A 20 48.68 -6.49 19.07
CA GLY A 20 48.76 -7.94 19.04
C GLY A 20 48.38 -8.68 20.31
N GLY A 21 48.07 -9.95 20.20
CA GLY A 21 47.89 -10.88 21.29
C GLY A 21 47.23 -12.17 20.82
N LEU A 22 48.05 -13.20 20.63
CA LEU A 22 47.61 -14.58 20.41
C LEU A 22 46.88 -15.11 21.66
N ALA A 23 45.62 -15.48 21.50
CA ALA A 23 44.97 -16.40 22.42
C ALA A 23 43.93 -17.21 21.64
N ALA A 24 44.19 -18.49 21.50
CA ALA A 24 43.24 -19.47 21.02
C ALA A 24 42.05 -19.55 21.96
N LEU A 25 40.84 -19.26 21.47
CA LEU A 25 39.61 -19.54 22.21
C LEU A 25 38.63 -20.30 21.35
N ALA A 26 38.21 -21.43 21.89
CA ALA A 26 37.27 -22.39 21.34
C ALA A 26 35.98 -21.72 20.85
N LEU A 27 35.63 -21.94 19.56
CA LEU A 27 34.31 -21.68 19.05
C LEU A 27 33.30 -22.62 19.71
N LYS A 28 32.69 -22.14 20.80
CA LYS A 28 31.40 -22.70 21.23
C LYS A 28 30.34 -22.08 20.35
N THR A 29 29.85 -22.88 19.41
CA THR A 29 28.64 -22.58 18.62
C THR A 29 27.44 -22.44 19.57
N LEU A 30 27.20 -21.24 20.06
CA LEU A 30 25.89 -20.87 20.62
C LEU A 30 24.92 -20.71 19.46
N ARG A 31 24.25 -21.81 19.09
CA ARG A 31 22.96 -21.77 18.43
C ARG A 31 21.99 -21.10 19.40
N GLY A 32 21.94 -19.78 19.40
CA GLY A 32 20.86 -19.04 19.99
C GLY A 32 19.60 -19.35 19.21
N THR A 33 18.79 -20.26 19.71
CA THR A 33 17.38 -20.33 19.36
C THR A 33 16.81 -18.95 19.69
N ARG A 34 16.55 -18.13 18.66
CA ARG A 34 15.66 -16.99 18.79
C ARG A 34 14.32 -17.55 19.22
N GLY A 35 14.06 -17.56 20.52
CA GLY A 35 12.74 -17.79 21.06
C GLY A 35 11.84 -16.71 20.47
N ALA A 36 10.96 -17.07 19.55
CA ALA A 36 9.80 -16.28 19.25
C ALA A 36 9.16 -15.95 20.59
N LYS A 37 9.01 -14.68 20.93
CA LYS A 37 8.18 -14.24 22.06
C LYS A 37 6.80 -14.84 21.78
N GLU A 38 6.42 -15.81 22.56
CA GLU A 38 5.10 -16.41 22.52
C GLU A 38 4.12 -15.28 22.84
N THR A 39 3.43 -14.80 21.80
CA THR A 39 2.36 -13.81 21.97
C THR A 39 1.27 -14.54 22.72
N THR A 40 1.17 -14.33 24.03
CA THR A 40 0.14 -14.92 24.88
C THR A 40 -1.21 -14.46 24.36
N MET A 41 -1.99 -15.40 23.79
CA MET A 41 -3.38 -15.16 23.43
C MET A 41 -4.12 -14.65 24.67
N PRO A 42 -4.98 -13.61 24.52
CA PRO A 42 -5.84 -13.18 25.61
C PRO A 42 -6.58 -14.39 26.18
N ASN A 43 -6.69 -14.47 27.50
CA ASN A 43 -7.38 -15.58 28.17
C ASN A 43 -8.88 -15.49 27.81
N HIS A 44 -9.31 -16.27 26.82
CA HIS A 44 -10.70 -16.30 26.38
C HIS A 44 -11.55 -17.17 27.35
N THR A 45 -12.69 -16.65 27.74
CA THR A 45 -13.65 -17.42 28.54
C THR A 45 -14.26 -18.52 27.67
N ILE A 46 -14.16 -19.76 28.13
CA ILE A 46 -14.82 -20.90 27.50
C ILE A 46 -16.25 -20.99 28.07
N VAL A 47 -17.23 -20.93 27.17
CA VAL A 47 -18.65 -20.89 27.54
C VAL A 47 -19.44 -21.97 26.82
N SER A 48 -20.70 -22.19 27.25
CA SER A 48 -21.64 -23.05 26.53
C SER A 48 -22.00 -22.48 25.15
N ARG A 49 -22.50 -23.34 24.26
CA ARG A 49 -23.00 -22.94 22.95
C ARG A 49 -24.11 -21.88 23.03
N ALA A 50 -24.98 -21.99 24.05
CA ALA A 50 -26.09 -21.06 24.25
C ALA A 50 -25.58 -19.63 24.59
N GLU A 51 -24.67 -19.57 25.58
CA GLU A 51 -24.04 -18.29 25.97
C GLU A 51 -23.23 -17.68 24.81
N TRP A 52 -22.51 -18.51 24.05
CA TRP A 52 -21.79 -18.02 22.84
C TRP A 52 -22.76 -17.43 21.80
N LEU A 53 -23.90 -18.09 21.56
CA LEU A 53 -24.90 -17.58 20.60
C LEU A 53 -25.50 -16.26 21.06
N GLU A 54 -25.72 -16.06 22.35
CA GLU A 54 -26.20 -14.79 22.89
C GLU A 54 -25.18 -13.67 22.67
N ALA A 55 -23.93 -13.89 23.07
CA ALA A 55 -22.85 -12.95 22.86
C ALA A 55 -22.66 -12.64 21.34
N ARG A 56 -22.72 -13.67 20.48
CA ARG A 56 -22.60 -13.53 19.02
C ARG A 56 -23.74 -12.69 18.41
N ARG A 57 -24.97 -12.85 18.91
CA ARG A 57 -26.13 -12.04 18.46
C ARG A 57 -25.98 -10.58 18.86
N ALA A 58 -25.52 -10.30 20.08
CA ALA A 58 -25.25 -8.95 20.53
C ALA A 58 -24.16 -8.28 19.66
N HIS A 59 -23.08 -9.01 19.35
CA HIS A 59 -22.03 -8.51 18.45
C HIS A 59 -22.54 -8.27 17.02
N LEU A 60 -23.38 -9.17 16.48
CA LEU A 60 -23.99 -9.03 15.17
C LEU A 60 -24.81 -7.73 15.02
N ALA A 61 -25.45 -7.27 16.09
CA ALA A 61 -26.16 -5.98 16.04
C ALA A 61 -25.20 -4.83 15.73
N ARG A 62 -24.02 -4.81 16.35
CA ARG A 62 -22.97 -3.80 16.10
C ARG A 62 -22.37 -3.92 14.69
N GLU A 63 -22.16 -5.14 14.19
CA GLU A 63 -21.69 -5.35 12.81
C GLU A 63 -22.69 -4.78 11.79
N LYS A 64 -23.99 -4.94 12.05
CA LYS A 64 -25.05 -4.36 11.21
C LYS A 64 -25.04 -2.82 11.26
N GLU A 65 -24.78 -2.23 12.41
CA GLU A 65 -24.63 -0.77 12.56
C GLU A 65 -23.42 -0.27 11.75
N PHE A 66 -22.29 -0.96 11.86
CA PHE A 66 -21.09 -0.66 11.07
C PHE A 66 -21.35 -0.77 9.57
N THR A 67 -22.06 -1.82 9.12
CA THR A 67 -22.43 -1.99 7.70
C THR A 67 -23.25 -0.79 7.21
N ARG A 68 -24.27 -0.37 7.97
CA ARG A 68 -25.09 0.81 7.63
C ARG A 68 -24.26 2.11 7.61
N LEU A 69 -23.33 2.27 8.56
CA LEU A 69 -22.41 3.42 8.55
C LEU A 69 -21.54 3.42 7.30
N ARG A 70 -20.96 2.27 6.95
CA ARG A 70 -20.16 2.11 5.73
C ARG A 70 -20.95 2.46 4.46
N ASP A 71 -22.22 2.05 4.37
CA ASP A 71 -23.10 2.38 3.24
C ASP A 71 -23.35 3.89 3.16
N ARG A 72 -23.60 4.56 4.30
CA ARG A 72 -23.76 6.03 4.35
C ARG A 72 -22.50 6.74 3.89
N LEU A 73 -21.33 6.40 4.46
CA LEU A 73 -20.04 6.99 4.06
C LEU A 73 -19.74 6.76 2.57
N SER A 74 -20.14 5.61 2.03
CA SER A 74 -19.99 5.33 0.61
C SER A 74 -20.93 6.18 -0.25
N ALA A 75 -22.14 6.48 0.22
CA ALA A 75 -23.05 7.40 -0.46
C ALA A 75 -22.53 8.85 -0.40
N GLU A 76 -22.07 9.29 0.75
CA GLU A 76 -21.46 10.61 0.96
C GLU A 76 -20.22 10.80 0.06
N ARG A 77 -19.36 9.77 -0.05
CA ARG A 77 -18.21 9.80 -0.96
C ARG A 77 -18.63 10.03 -2.40
N ARG A 78 -19.69 9.38 -2.88
CA ARG A 78 -20.21 9.58 -4.23
C ARG A 78 -20.85 10.96 -4.44
N ALA A 79 -21.23 11.63 -3.38
CA ALA A 79 -21.79 12.99 -3.40
C ALA A 79 -20.72 14.10 -3.27
N LEU A 80 -19.44 13.74 -3.09
CA LEU A 80 -18.36 14.73 -3.06
C LEU A 80 -18.31 15.52 -4.37
N PRO A 81 -17.96 16.82 -4.34
CA PRO A 81 -17.73 17.60 -5.55
C PRO A 81 -16.55 17.05 -6.34
N TRP A 82 -16.58 17.20 -7.64
CA TRP A 82 -15.54 16.76 -8.54
C TRP A 82 -14.69 17.94 -9.02
N VAL A 83 -13.42 17.65 -9.30
CA VAL A 83 -12.47 18.63 -9.88
C VAL A 83 -12.16 18.20 -11.31
N ARG A 84 -12.36 19.10 -12.29
CA ARG A 84 -11.95 18.88 -13.67
C ARG A 84 -10.42 18.76 -13.76
N VAL A 85 -9.93 17.77 -14.48
CA VAL A 85 -8.50 17.57 -14.72
C VAL A 85 -8.14 18.23 -16.05
N ASP A 86 -7.62 19.43 -16.01
CA ASP A 86 -7.23 20.21 -17.22
C ASP A 86 -5.80 19.91 -17.69
N LYS A 87 -4.95 19.37 -16.80
CA LYS A 87 -3.57 19.01 -17.11
C LYS A 87 -3.51 17.72 -17.93
N ALA A 88 -2.80 17.77 -19.05
CA ALA A 88 -2.57 16.61 -19.90
C ALA A 88 -1.49 15.72 -19.31
N TYR A 89 -1.88 14.61 -18.66
CA TYR A 89 -0.95 13.59 -18.19
C TYR A 89 -0.74 12.51 -19.26
N VAL A 90 0.53 12.17 -19.49
CA VAL A 90 0.94 11.09 -20.37
C VAL A 90 1.83 10.13 -19.58
N PHE A 91 1.54 8.86 -19.66
CA PHE A 91 2.27 7.78 -19.01
C PHE A 91 2.97 6.91 -20.05
N GLU A 92 4.02 6.24 -19.64
CA GLU A 92 4.65 5.19 -20.44
C GLU A 92 4.01 3.84 -20.07
N GLY A 93 3.35 3.22 -21.03
CA GLY A 93 2.70 1.90 -20.87
C GLY A 93 3.33 0.84 -21.77
N PRO A 94 3.01 -0.45 -21.57
CA PRO A 94 3.58 -1.57 -22.35
C PRO A 94 3.37 -1.45 -23.87
N ALA A 95 2.29 -0.77 -24.30
CA ALA A 95 1.97 -0.52 -25.70
C ALA A 95 2.45 0.86 -26.20
N GLY A 96 3.23 1.61 -25.41
CA GLY A 96 3.67 2.97 -25.70
C GLY A 96 3.01 4.02 -24.82
N ALA A 97 3.09 5.29 -25.25
CA ALA A 97 2.52 6.41 -24.50
C ALA A 97 0.99 6.30 -24.39
N VAL A 98 0.46 6.54 -23.19
CA VAL A 98 -0.98 6.53 -22.90
C VAL A 98 -1.37 7.74 -22.07
N THR A 99 -2.44 8.43 -22.44
CA THR A 99 -2.98 9.56 -21.69
C THR A 99 -3.80 9.10 -20.48
N LEU A 100 -4.06 10.00 -19.50
CA LEU A 100 -4.98 9.71 -18.41
C LEU A 100 -6.35 9.25 -18.92
N ALA A 101 -6.90 9.91 -19.96
CA ALA A 101 -8.16 9.49 -20.60
C ALA A 101 -8.05 8.11 -21.27
N GLY A 102 -6.88 7.73 -21.76
CA GLY A 102 -6.61 6.41 -22.36
C GLY A 102 -6.60 5.28 -21.33
N LEU A 103 -6.19 5.56 -20.08
CA LEU A 103 -6.17 4.57 -19.00
C LEU A 103 -7.55 4.04 -18.61
N PHE A 104 -8.61 4.73 -18.98
CA PHE A 104 -9.99 4.25 -18.76
C PHE A 104 -10.35 3.00 -19.56
N ASP A 105 -9.60 2.68 -20.59
CA ASP A 105 -9.77 1.46 -21.40
C ASP A 105 -11.24 1.25 -21.86
N GLY A 106 -11.83 2.31 -22.43
CA GLY A 106 -13.21 2.32 -22.92
C GLY A 106 -14.31 2.51 -21.87
N ARG A 107 -13.95 2.55 -20.57
CA ARG A 107 -14.88 2.70 -19.43
C ARG A 107 -15.01 4.16 -18.99
N SER A 108 -16.01 4.45 -18.15
CA SER A 108 -16.23 5.79 -17.62
C SER A 108 -15.60 6.04 -16.25
N GLN A 109 -15.15 4.99 -15.55
CA GLN A 109 -14.57 5.09 -14.21
C GLN A 109 -13.16 4.50 -14.18
N LEU A 110 -12.24 5.20 -13.51
CA LEU A 110 -10.85 4.79 -13.37
C LEU A 110 -10.41 4.87 -11.91
N ILE A 111 -9.84 3.79 -11.42
CA ILE A 111 -9.16 3.71 -10.13
C ILE A 111 -7.66 3.62 -10.40
N VAL A 112 -6.90 4.58 -9.91
CA VAL A 112 -5.43 4.59 -9.98
C VAL A 112 -4.87 4.24 -8.61
N TYR A 113 -4.15 3.14 -8.51
CA TYR A 113 -3.34 2.83 -7.34
C TYR A 113 -1.94 3.40 -7.51
N HIS A 114 -1.56 4.35 -6.66
CA HIS A 114 -0.22 4.91 -6.62
C HIS A 114 0.69 3.95 -5.83
N PHE A 115 1.42 3.13 -6.57
CA PHE A 115 2.32 2.13 -6.02
C PHE A 115 3.71 2.75 -5.79
N MET A 116 4.24 2.66 -4.58
CA MET A 116 5.57 3.18 -4.24
C MET A 116 6.67 2.39 -4.95
N PHE A 117 7.15 2.91 -6.04
CA PHE A 117 8.32 2.41 -6.78
C PHE A 117 9.01 3.60 -7.41
N GLY A 118 9.99 4.16 -6.69
CA GLY A 118 10.73 5.36 -7.10
C GLY A 118 11.74 5.09 -8.21
N PRO A 119 12.21 6.12 -8.94
CA PRO A 119 13.12 5.97 -10.08
C PRO A 119 14.44 5.27 -9.76
N GLY A 120 14.94 5.45 -8.53
CA GLY A 120 16.20 4.85 -8.06
C GLY A 120 16.06 3.50 -7.33
N TRP A 121 14.84 2.98 -7.18
CA TRP A 121 14.61 1.77 -6.41
C TRP A 121 14.87 0.51 -7.26
N GLU A 122 15.43 -0.52 -6.59
CA GLU A 122 15.66 -1.82 -7.23
C GLU A 122 14.38 -2.66 -7.31
N GLU A 123 13.49 -2.53 -6.31
CA GLU A 123 12.26 -3.29 -6.17
C GLU A 123 11.13 -2.39 -5.70
N GLY A 124 9.90 -2.80 -5.99
CA GLY A 124 8.70 -2.14 -5.47
C GLY A 124 8.55 -2.33 -3.96
N CYS A 125 7.84 -1.42 -3.31
CA CYS A 125 7.57 -1.47 -1.88
C CYS A 125 6.84 -2.77 -1.48
N PRO A 126 7.31 -3.53 -0.45
CA PRO A 126 6.63 -4.75 0.02
C PRO A 126 5.18 -4.53 0.46
N SER A 127 4.90 -3.45 1.19
CA SER A 127 3.53 -3.14 1.63
C SER A 127 2.60 -2.79 0.48
N CYS A 128 3.11 -2.11 -0.57
CA CYS A 128 2.35 -1.88 -1.80
C CYS A 128 2.13 -3.19 -2.57
N SER A 129 3.11 -4.10 -2.55
CA SER A 129 2.98 -5.43 -3.15
C SER A 129 1.89 -6.25 -2.46
N PHE A 130 1.84 -6.20 -1.13
CA PHE A 130 0.81 -6.85 -0.32
C PHE A 130 -0.62 -6.41 -0.70
N LEU A 131 -0.84 -5.11 -0.96
CA LEU A 131 -2.11 -4.63 -1.51
C LEU A 131 -2.32 -5.14 -2.94
N SER A 132 -1.28 -5.07 -3.78
CA SER A 132 -1.36 -5.37 -5.21
C SER A 132 -1.65 -6.84 -5.49
N ASP A 133 -1.31 -7.76 -4.57
CA ASP A 133 -1.67 -9.18 -4.66
C ASP A 133 -3.19 -9.42 -4.71
N HIS A 134 -4.00 -8.41 -4.34
CA HIS A 134 -5.46 -8.48 -4.40
C HIS A 134 -6.07 -7.83 -5.65
N ILE A 135 -5.28 -7.19 -6.52
CA ILE A 135 -5.80 -6.43 -7.66
C ILE A 135 -6.31 -7.33 -8.78
N ASP A 136 -5.52 -8.34 -9.18
CA ASP A 136 -5.86 -9.18 -10.34
C ASP A 136 -7.21 -9.87 -10.20
N GLY A 137 -7.54 -10.35 -8.99
CA GLY A 137 -8.83 -10.96 -8.69
C GLY A 137 -10.00 -9.97 -8.72
N ALA A 138 -9.75 -8.71 -8.36
CA ALA A 138 -10.77 -7.66 -8.36
C ALA A 138 -11.00 -7.05 -9.74
N ALA A 139 -9.95 -6.86 -10.54
CA ALA A 139 -9.97 -6.14 -11.80
C ALA A 139 -10.98 -6.70 -12.80
N VAL A 140 -11.11 -8.04 -12.90
CA VAL A 140 -12.05 -8.70 -13.83
C VAL A 140 -13.52 -8.39 -13.48
N HIS A 141 -13.83 -8.23 -12.20
CA HIS A 141 -15.18 -7.88 -11.74
C HIS A 141 -15.46 -6.39 -11.87
N LEU A 142 -14.48 -5.53 -11.58
CA LEU A 142 -14.60 -4.08 -11.74
C LEU A 142 -14.90 -3.72 -13.20
N ALA A 143 -14.25 -4.40 -14.16
CA ALA A 143 -14.48 -4.20 -15.59
C ALA A 143 -15.95 -4.43 -16.00
N GLN A 144 -16.66 -5.36 -15.35
CA GLN A 144 -18.09 -5.61 -15.59
C GLN A 144 -19.00 -4.52 -14.99
N ARG A 145 -18.44 -3.64 -14.18
CA ARG A 145 -19.15 -2.52 -13.54
C ARG A 145 -18.62 -1.16 -14.02
N ASP A 146 -18.14 -1.13 -15.28
CA ASP A 146 -17.66 0.08 -15.94
C ASP A 146 -16.54 0.80 -15.16
N ALA A 147 -15.63 0.02 -14.55
CA ALA A 147 -14.50 0.56 -13.81
C ALA A 147 -13.20 -0.13 -14.22
N THR A 148 -12.18 0.66 -14.53
CA THR A 148 -10.81 0.22 -14.78
C THR A 148 -9.98 0.45 -13.52
N LEU A 149 -9.09 -0.50 -13.18
CA LEU A 149 -8.10 -0.35 -12.11
C LEU A 149 -6.71 -0.51 -12.71
N VAL A 150 -5.86 0.48 -12.49
CA VAL A 150 -4.46 0.48 -12.92
C VAL A 150 -3.53 0.84 -11.76
N ALA A 151 -2.30 0.38 -11.82
CA ALA A 151 -1.23 0.90 -10.95
C ALA A 151 -0.40 1.94 -11.70
N VAL A 152 0.11 2.93 -10.96
CA VAL A 152 1.03 3.97 -11.47
C VAL A 152 2.21 4.07 -10.51
N SER A 153 3.43 4.19 -11.07
CA SER A 153 4.67 4.40 -10.31
C SER A 153 5.63 5.29 -11.08
N ARG A 154 6.56 5.93 -10.38
CA ARG A 154 7.61 6.76 -10.99
C ARG A 154 8.83 5.97 -11.47
N ALA A 155 8.95 4.69 -11.17
CA ALA A 155 10.01 3.87 -11.73
C ALA A 155 9.93 3.83 -13.27
N PRO A 156 11.08 3.76 -13.99
CA PRO A 156 11.07 3.53 -15.43
C PRO A 156 10.33 2.25 -15.81
N LEU A 157 9.59 2.29 -16.93
CA LEU A 157 8.74 1.17 -17.36
C LEU A 157 9.46 -0.19 -17.42
N PRO A 158 10.69 -0.31 -17.92
CA PRO A 158 11.38 -1.60 -17.94
C PRO A 158 11.57 -2.23 -16.55
N ARG A 159 11.78 -1.42 -15.51
CA ARG A 159 11.85 -1.89 -14.10
C ARG A 159 10.49 -2.34 -13.59
N ILE A 160 9.44 -1.58 -13.88
CA ILE A 160 8.06 -1.95 -13.54
C ILE A 160 7.71 -3.30 -14.16
N GLU A 161 7.97 -3.49 -15.45
CA GLU A 161 7.66 -4.72 -16.18
C GLU A 161 8.45 -5.93 -15.67
N ALA A 162 9.72 -5.74 -15.32
CA ALA A 162 10.54 -6.79 -14.73
C ALA A 162 10.01 -7.24 -13.37
N PHE A 163 9.67 -6.27 -12.51
CA PHE A 163 9.12 -6.54 -11.18
C PHE A 163 7.72 -7.16 -11.26
N LYS A 164 6.85 -6.64 -12.12
CA LYS A 164 5.52 -7.17 -12.38
C LYS A 164 5.55 -8.64 -12.84
N ARG A 165 6.47 -8.98 -13.77
CA ARG A 165 6.66 -10.38 -14.21
C ARG A 165 7.12 -11.28 -13.07
N ARG A 166 8.07 -10.82 -12.24
CA ARG A 166 8.54 -11.55 -11.06
C ARG A 166 7.39 -11.86 -10.10
N MET A 167 6.52 -10.89 -9.87
CA MET A 167 5.36 -11.01 -8.98
C MET A 167 4.17 -11.73 -9.63
N GLY A 168 4.23 -12.07 -10.90
CA GLY A 168 3.16 -12.78 -11.60
C GLY A 168 1.87 -11.96 -11.80
N TRP A 169 1.91 -10.65 -11.61
CA TRP A 169 0.74 -9.78 -11.76
C TRP A 169 0.39 -9.51 -13.22
N ARG A 170 -0.90 -9.37 -13.52
CA ARG A 170 -1.43 -9.16 -14.86
C ARG A 170 -2.09 -7.80 -15.05
N PHE A 171 -2.50 -7.12 -13.97
CA PHE A 171 -3.14 -5.80 -14.04
C PHE A 171 -2.27 -4.79 -14.80
N THR A 172 -2.91 -3.77 -15.36
CA THR A 172 -2.20 -2.68 -16.05
C THR A 172 -1.39 -1.86 -15.06
N TRP A 173 -0.08 -1.73 -15.32
CA TRP A 173 0.82 -0.89 -14.55
C TRP A 173 1.61 -0.01 -15.51
N VAL A 174 1.53 1.31 -15.32
CA VAL A 174 2.18 2.31 -16.18
C VAL A 174 3.18 3.14 -15.38
N SER A 175 4.15 3.69 -16.10
CA SER A 175 5.15 4.59 -15.54
C SER A 175 4.73 6.05 -15.71
N SER A 176 4.78 6.81 -14.61
CA SER A 176 4.69 8.28 -14.59
C SER A 176 6.08 8.93 -14.55
N HIS A 177 7.14 8.18 -14.92
CA HIS A 177 8.51 8.71 -14.89
C HIS A 177 8.63 9.97 -15.74
N GLY A 178 9.24 11.02 -15.17
CA GLY A 178 9.41 12.30 -15.85
C GLY A 178 8.15 13.16 -15.97
N THR A 179 7.05 12.78 -15.29
CA THR A 179 5.81 13.58 -15.23
C THR A 179 5.53 14.07 -13.81
N ASP A 180 4.66 15.07 -13.68
CA ASP A 180 4.27 15.62 -12.38
C ASP A 180 3.12 14.86 -11.73
N PHE A 181 2.55 13.83 -12.38
CA PHE A 181 1.32 13.17 -11.94
C PHE A 181 1.34 12.76 -10.46
N ASN A 182 2.39 12.07 -10.02
CA ASN A 182 2.47 11.63 -8.63
C ASN A 182 2.65 12.78 -7.64
N PHE A 183 3.30 13.87 -8.05
CA PHE A 183 3.44 15.07 -7.23
C PHE A 183 2.11 15.81 -7.09
N ASP A 184 1.37 15.98 -8.17
CA ASP A 184 0.06 16.64 -8.19
C ASP A 184 -1.00 15.89 -7.34
N TYR A 185 -0.83 14.58 -7.13
CA TYR A 185 -1.67 13.75 -6.26
C TYR A 185 -1.04 13.46 -4.89
N HIS A 186 -0.01 14.22 -4.50
CA HIS A 186 0.64 14.17 -3.18
C HIS A 186 1.09 12.74 -2.75
N VAL A 187 1.61 11.98 -3.70
CA VAL A 187 2.16 10.62 -3.49
C VAL A 187 3.62 10.51 -3.89
N SER A 188 4.22 11.63 -4.31
CA SER A 188 5.67 11.79 -4.44
C SER A 188 6.06 13.18 -3.98
N PHE A 189 7.23 13.29 -3.38
CA PHE A 189 7.72 14.52 -2.76
C PHE A 189 9.11 14.85 -3.26
N ALA A 190 9.44 16.14 -3.33
CA ALA A 190 10.79 16.57 -3.63
C ALA A 190 11.71 16.27 -2.43
N LYS A 191 12.99 15.99 -2.71
CA LYS A 191 13.99 15.67 -1.67
C LYS A 191 14.10 16.74 -0.60
N ASP A 192 14.01 18.00 -0.99
CA ASP A 192 14.10 19.13 -0.08
C ASP A 192 12.83 19.28 0.79
N GLU A 193 11.66 18.88 0.32
CA GLU A 193 10.42 18.82 1.13
C GLU A 193 10.53 17.73 2.19
N VAL A 194 10.99 16.54 1.81
CA VAL A 194 11.24 15.44 2.76
C VAL A 194 12.30 15.85 3.80
N ALA A 195 13.38 16.51 3.36
CA ALA A 195 14.45 16.97 4.25
C ALA A 195 13.99 18.06 5.22
N LYS A 196 13.01 18.88 4.87
CA LYS A 196 12.37 19.88 5.75
C LYS A 196 11.41 19.24 6.77
N GLY A 197 11.11 17.93 6.65
CA GLY A 197 10.22 17.22 7.56
C GLY A 197 8.75 17.59 7.42
N ALA A 198 8.34 18.23 6.32
CA ALA A 198 6.96 18.64 6.08
C ALA A 198 6.58 18.44 4.62
N VAL A 199 5.86 17.36 4.35
CA VAL A 199 5.23 17.08 3.06
C VAL A 199 3.72 17.13 3.21
N GLU A 200 3.02 17.54 2.16
CA GLU A 200 1.56 17.44 2.15
C GLU A 200 1.15 16.02 1.77
N TYR A 201 0.61 15.26 2.74
CA TYR A 201 0.14 13.91 2.52
C TYR A 201 -1.11 13.61 3.35
N ASN A 202 -2.09 12.97 2.72
CA ASN A 202 -3.36 12.64 3.34
C ASN A 202 -4.08 13.89 3.90
N PHE A 203 -4.11 14.94 3.06
CA PHE A 203 -4.78 16.23 3.29
C PHE A 203 -4.27 17.04 4.49
N ALA A 204 -3.02 16.84 4.87
CA ALA A 204 -2.38 17.62 5.93
C ALA A 204 -0.85 17.61 5.80
N PRO A 205 -0.16 18.68 6.23
CA PRO A 205 1.28 18.66 6.42
C PRO A 205 1.68 17.60 7.45
N ARG A 206 2.71 16.80 7.14
CA ARG A 206 3.27 15.79 8.05
C ARG A 206 4.69 15.41 7.72
N GLU A 207 5.37 14.84 8.67
CA GLU A 207 6.62 14.13 8.40
C GLU A 207 6.34 12.85 7.61
N PHE A 208 7.13 12.62 6.57
CA PHE A 208 7.10 11.39 5.80
C PHE A 208 8.53 10.99 5.43
N PRO A 209 8.93 9.73 5.69
CA PRO A 209 10.34 9.33 5.63
C PRO A 209 10.81 8.90 4.23
N SER A 210 10.03 9.14 3.18
CA SER A 210 10.31 8.67 1.82
C SER A 210 9.85 9.70 0.79
N GLU A 211 10.49 9.70 -0.38
CA GLU A 211 10.07 10.49 -1.55
C GLU A 211 8.83 9.90 -2.25
N GLU A 212 8.42 8.68 -1.90
CA GLU A 212 7.23 8.03 -2.45
C GLU A 212 6.25 7.67 -1.32
N ALA A 213 4.97 7.82 -1.56
CA ALA A 213 3.89 7.46 -0.66
C ALA A 213 2.79 6.66 -1.40
N PRO A 214 2.04 5.77 -0.71
CA PRO A 214 0.96 5.04 -1.33
C PRO A 214 -0.32 5.88 -1.34
N GLY A 215 -1.15 5.67 -2.35
CA GLY A 215 -2.46 6.31 -2.44
C GLY A 215 -3.37 5.60 -3.44
N VAL A 216 -4.63 5.97 -3.44
CA VAL A 216 -5.57 5.66 -4.50
C VAL A 216 -6.26 6.94 -4.93
N SER A 217 -6.38 7.16 -6.24
CA SER A 217 -7.16 8.25 -6.82
C SER A 217 -8.20 7.71 -7.77
N VAL A 218 -9.39 8.29 -7.75
CA VAL A 218 -10.53 7.86 -8.56
C VAL A 218 -10.93 8.97 -9.50
N PHE A 219 -11.20 8.59 -10.76
CA PHE A 219 -11.56 9.51 -11.82
C PHE A 219 -12.82 9.05 -12.52
N HIS A 220 -13.56 10.02 -13.06
CA HIS A 220 -14.68 9.81 -13.96
C HIS A 220 -14.38 10.50 -15.30
N LYS A 221 -14.78 9.87 -16.41
CA LYS A 221 -14.72 10.44 -17.74
C LYS A 221 -16.13 10.53 -18.30
N ASP A 222 -16.57 11.75 -18.65
CA ASP A 222 -17.89 11.97 -19.19
C ASP A 222 -17.98 11.58 -20.69
N ALA A 223 -19.20 11.68 -21.25
CA ALA A 223 -19.44 11.34 -22.65
C ALA A 223 -18.72 12.27 -23.65
N ARG A 224 -18.26 13.44 -23.23
CA ARG A 224 -17.46 14.37 -24.05
C ARG A 224 -15.98 14.06 -24.01
N GLY A 225 -15.55 13.16 -23.10
CA GLY A 225 -14.17 12.81 -22.86
C GLY A 225 -13.48 13.67 -21.80
N ASP A 226 -14.19 14.58 -21.13
CA ASP A 226 -13.68 15.37 -20.01
C ASP A 226 -13.44 14.45 -18.80
N VAL A 227 -12.27 14.60 -18.18
CA VAL A 227 -11.88 13.80 -17.01
C VAL A 227 -12.03 14.61 -15.74
N PHE A 228 -12.59 13.99 -14.71
CA PHE A 228 -12.78 14.59 -13.39
C PHE A 228 -12.13 13.72 -12.32
N HIS A 229 -11.40 14.32 -11.40
CA HIS A 229 -10.97 13.70 -10.16
C HIS A 229 -12.12 13.74 -9.15
N THR A 230 -12.49 12.58 -8.61
CA THR A 230 -13.70 12.43 -7.79
C THR A 230 -13.39 12.07 -6.35
N TYR A 231 -12.26 11.40 -6.09
CA TYR A 231 -11.89 10.94 -4.75
C TYR A 231 -10.42 10.55 -4.69
N SER A 232 -9.81 10.72 -3.50
CA SER A 232 -8.53 10.09 -3.15
C SER A 232 -8.55 9.59 -1.72
N ALA A 233 -7.77 8.54 -1.47
CA ALA A 233 -7.50 8.02 -0.13
C ALA A 233 -6.02 7.63 0.00
N TYR A 234 -5.51 7.75 1.21
CA TYR A 234 -4.10 7.57 1.54
C TYR A 234 -3.95 6.82 2.86
N ALA A 235 -2.73 6.39 3.16
CA ALA A 235 -2.39 5.74 4.43
C ALA A 235 -3.38 4.61 4.78
N ARG A 236 -3.94 4.61 6.01
CA ARG A 236 -4.91 3.60 6.44
C ARG A 236 -6.24 3.62 5.69
N GLY A 237 -6.53 4.67 4.92
CA GLY A 237 -7.66 4.66 3.99
C GLY A 237 -7.56 3.58 2.90
N LEU A 238 -6.37 2.98 2.71
CA LEU A 238 -6.12 1.88 1.79
C LEU A 238 -6.36 0.48 2.42
N ASP A 239 -6.51 0.36 3.74
CA ASP A 239 -6.68 -0.92 4.43
C ASP A 239 -7.86 -1.72 3.88
N LEU A 240 -8.93 -1.05 3.47
CA LEU A 240 -10.12 -1.69 2.89
C LEU A 240 -9.83 -2.44 1.57
N LEU A 241 -8.74 -2.09 0.87
CA LEU A 241 -8.31 -2.72 -0.38
C LEU A 241 -7.40 -3.94 -0.14
N ILE A 242 -6.97 -4.17 1.09
CA ILE A 242 -6.06 -5.25 1.46
C ILE A 242 -6.89 -6.43 1.99
N GLY A 243 -7.22 -7.37 1.09
CA GLY A 243 -8.05 -8.53 1.42
C GLY A 243 -7.49 -9.36 2.58
N ALA A 244 -6.17 -9.55 2.65
CA ALA A 244 -5.52 -10.29 3.73
C ALA A 244 -5.77 -9.64 5.11
N TYR A 245 -5.79 -8.31 5.22
CA TYR A 245 -6.14 -7.65 6.47
C TYR A 245 -7.59 -7.89 6.87
N ASN A 246 -8.51 -7.90 5.91
CA ASN A 246 -9.91 -8.22 6.18
C ASN A 246 -10.08 -9.64 6.72
N TYR A 247 -9.26 -10.61 6.28
CA TYR A 247 -9.24 -11.96 6.82
C TYR A 247 -8.56 -12.03 8.20
N LEU A 248 -7.43 -11.33 8.40
CA LEU A 248 -6.73 -11.29 9.68
C LEU A 248 -7.61 -10.67 10.79
N ASP A 249 -8.41 -9.66 10.45
CA ASP A 249 -9.35 -9.05 11.41
C ASP A 249 -10.47 -10.01 11.88
N LEU A 250 -10.64 -11.19 11.24
CA LEU A 250 -11.60 -12.22 11.63
C LEU A 250 -11.03 -13.29 12.59
N VAL A 251 -9.70 -13.44 12.62
CA VAL A 251 -9.04 -14.49 13.40
C VAL A 251 -8.68 -14.01 14.80
N PRO A 252 -8.56 -14.90 15.79
CA PRO A 252 -8.36 -14.50 17.20
C PRO A 252 -7.13 -13.67 17.49
N LYS A 253 -6.03 -13.82 16.73
CA LYS A 253 -4.83 -13.00 16.88
C LYS A 253 -4.92 -11.63 16.19
N GLY A 254 -5.91 -11.44 15.30
CA GLY A 254 -5.99 -10.25 14.49
C GLY A 254 -4.76 -10.08 13.59
N ARG A 255 -4.33 -8.85 13.38
CA ARG A 255 -3.14 -8.51 12.57
C ARG A 255 -1.83 -8.78 13.31
N ASP A 256 -1.85 -8.91 14.62
CA ASP A 256 -0.71 -9.17 15.52
C ASP A 256 0.49 -8.22 15.28
N GLU A 257 0.20 -6.93 15.10
CA GLU A 257 1.18 -5.90 14.73
C GLU A 257 1.57 -4.97 15.89
N ASP A 258 0.90 -5.04 17.04
CA ASP A 258 1.09 -4.10 18.16
C ASP A 258 2.50 -4.13 18.74
N ALA A 259 3.16 -5.31 18.70
CA ALA A 259 4.53 -5.49 19.19
C ALA A 259 5.61 -5.23 18.12
N LEU A 260 5.24 -4.92 16.89
CA LEU A 260 6.17 -4.67 15.81
C LEU A 260 6.72 -3.24 15.85
N ALA A 261 7.89 -3.02 15.26
CA ALA A 261 8.51 -1.70 15.17
C ALA A 261 7.63 -0.70 14.38
N PHE A 262 6.85 -1.20 13.45
CA PHE A 262 5.85 -0.46 12.67
C PHE A 262 4.85 -1.44 12.03
N THR A 263 3.68 -0.94 11.72
CA THR A 263 2.62 -1.66 10.98
C THR A 263 3.18 -2.23 9.67
N MET A 264 2.87 -3.49 9.35
CA MET A 264 3.38 -4.21 8.17
C MET A 264 4.89 -4.58 8.21
N ALA A 265 5.57 -4.49 9.35
CA ALA A 265 6.98 -4.89 9.45
C ALA A 265 7.24 -6.37 9.10
N TRP A 266 6.23 -7.20 9.18
CA TRP A 266 6.26 -8.62 8.84
C TRP A 266 6.10 -8.89 7.33
N VAL A 267 5.55 -7.94 6.58
CA VAL A 267 5.23 -8.11 5.16
C VAL A 267 6.50 -8.25 4.31
N ARG A 268 6.48 -9.23 3.42
CA ARG A 268 7.48 -9.48 2.39
C ARG A 268 6.80 -9.49 1.01
N HIS A 269 7.58 -9.44 -0.07
CA HIS A 269 7.06 -9.83 -1.38
C HIS A 269 6.59 -11.29 -1.27
N HIS A 270 5.47 -11.64 -1.88
CA HIS A 270 4.84 -12.95 -1.68
C HIS A 270 5.75 -14.14 -2.10
N ASP A 271 6.73 -13.90 -2.97
CA ASP A 271 7.73 -14.87 -3.39
C ASP A 271 8.91 -15.01 -2.41
N ARG A 272 8.85 -14.36 -1.22
CA ARG A 272 9.91 -14.37 -0.18
C ARG A 272 9.41 -14.80 1.20
N TYR A 273 8.26 -15.46 1.27
CA TYR A 273 7.78 -16.07 2.50
C TYR A 273 8.37 -17.47 2.70
#